data_0b2e2dc5639bc38ed991312b934aa8e5
#
_entry.id   0b2e2dc5639bc38ed991312b934aa8e5
#
_cell.length_a   1.000
_cell.length_b   1.000
_cell.length_c   1.000
_cell.angle_alpha   90.00
_cell.angle_beta   90.00
_cell.angle_gamma   90.00
#
_symmetry.space_group_name_H-M   'P 1'
#
loop_
_entity.id
_entity.type
_entity.pdbx_description
1 polymer ?
#
loop_
_entity_poly.entity_id
_entity_poly.type
_entity_poly.pdbx_seq_one_letter_code
_entity_poly.pdbx_strand_id
1 'polypeptide(L)'
;MGHHRGINNGVQFLKDYSEDDDTIIIHDGIRPLVDELVLSDVIVKCKEFGNGVTSLPYNEQIFIKKTEETTEQYVDRNTLRRVSTPQAYQYGKLRAAYDRAVKEDIGMTDSSYTNTMMVDLGETLYFAAGSDKNIKLTTTDDLELFKAYLKMKD
;
A
#
# COMPACT_ATOMS: atom_id res chain seq x y z
N MET A 1 -4.19 11.56 12.11
CA MET A 1 -2.92 12.34 12.09
C MET A 1 -1.64 11.50 12.00
N GLY A 2 -1.73 10.17 12.17
CA GLY A 2 -0.53 9.38 12.37
C GLY A 2 0.22 8.94 11.12
N HIS A 3 -0.45 8.33 10.15
CA HIS A 3 0.22 7.56 9.08
C HIS A 3 1.03 8.44 8.12
N HIS A 4 0.40 9.42 7.49
CA HIS A 4 1.09 10.33 6.56
C HIS A 4 2.22 11.13 7.21
N ARG A 5 2.02 11.61 8.43
CA ARG A 5 3.04 12.36 9.15
C ARG A 5 4.28 11.51 9.44
N GLY A 6 4.06 10.25 9.86
CA GLY A 6 5.17 9.32 10.10
C GLY A 6 5.95 8.99 8.83
N ILE A 7 5.25 8.67 7.75
CA ILE A 7 5.89 8.39 6.46
C ILE A 7 6.62 9.63 5.92
N ASN A 8 5.98 10.80 5.92
CA ASN A 8 6.62 12.02 5.43
C ASN A 8 7.86 12.38 6.25
N ASN A 9 7.83 12.25 7.58
CA ASN A 9 9.02 12.45 8.42
C ASN A 9 10.16 11.51 8.01
N GLY A 10 9.87 10.24 7.75
CA GLY A 10 10.85 9.28 7.24
C GLY A 10 11.41 9.69 5.87
N VAL A 11 10.55 10.10 4.95
CA VAL A 11 10.96 10.57 3.61
C VAL A 11 11.87 11.79 3.70
N GLN A 12 11.54 12.78 4.55
CA GLN A 12 12.38 13.98 4.75
C GLN A 12 13.70 13.63 5.44
N PHE A 13 13.68 12.70 6.40
CA PHE A 13 14.91 12.23 7.06
C PHE A 13 15.90 11.60 6.08
N LEU A 14 15.42 10.86 5.09
CA LEU A 14 16.24 10.18 4.08
C LEU A 14 16.92 11.13 3.10
N LYS A 15 16.62 12.43 3.11
CA LYS A 15 17.15 13.42 2.17
C LYS A 15 18.68 13.42 2.08
N ASP A 16 19.36 13.21 3.22
CA ASP A 16 20.81 13.21 3.28
C ASP A 16 21.44 11.82 3.10
N TYR A 17 20.61 10.78 2.92
CA TYR A 17 21.04 9.37 2.86
C TYR A 17 20.62 8.65 1.57
N SER A 18 19.79 9.27 0.73
CA SER A 18 19.23 8.63 -0.47
C SER A 18 19.42 9.50 -1.71
N GLU A 19 19.67 8.84 -2.82
CA GLU A 19 19.67 9.42 -4.16
C GLU A 19 18.26 9.37 -4.75
N ASP A 20 17.97 10.20 -5.76
CA ASP A 20 16.62 10.33 -6.32
C ASP A 20 16.10 9.04 -6.99
N ASP A 21 16.98 8.18 -7.49
CA ASP A 21 16.66 6.90 -8.12
C ASP A 21 16.65 5.70 -7.15
N ASP A 22 16.99 5.93 -5.88
CA ASP A 22 16.89 4.89 -4.86
C ASP A 22 15.44 4.40 -4.70
N THR A 23 15.30 3.10 -4.43
CA THR A 23 14.01 2.49 -4.15
C THR A 23 13.70 2.54 -2.66
N ILE A 24 12.61 3.20 -2.30
CA ILE A 24 12.09 3.23 -0.94
C ILE A 24 10.92 2.26 -0.83
N ILE A 25 10.99 1.36 0.16
CA ILE A 25 9.91 0.43 0.46
C ILE A 25 9.16 0.90 1.69
N ILE A 26 7.85 1.04 1.54
CA ILE A 26 6.92 1.30 2.63
C ILE A 26 6.22 -0.02 2.95
N HIS A 27 6.31 -0.46 4.22
CA HIS A 27 5.70 -1.70 4.66
C HIS A 27 5.04 -1.57 6.03
N ASP A 28 3.87 -2.18 6.18
CA ASP A 28 3.17 -2.26 7.48
C ASP A 28 3.91 -3.21 8.42
N GLY A 29 4.36 -2.73 9.58
CA GLY A 29 5.02 -3.55 10.59
C GLY A 29 4.15 -4.70 11.13
N ILE A 30 2.85 -4.63 10.91
CA ILE A 30 1.87 -5.67 11.28
C ILE A 30 1.52 -6.64 10.13
N ARG A 31 2.37 -6.71 9.08
CA ARG A 31 2.32 -7.74 8.02
C ARG A 31 3.60 -8.59 8.04
N PRO A 32 3.76 -9.46 9.05
CA PRO A 32 5.02 -10.17 9.27
C PRO A 32 5.29 -11.32 8.28
N LEU A 33 4.28 -11.73 7.49
CA LEU A 33 4.38 -12.86 6.56
C LEU A 33 4.67 -12.41 5.12
N VAL A 34 5.26 -11.23 4.93
CA VAL A 34 5.75 -10.83 3.61
C VAL A 34 6.85 -11.79 3.14
N ASP A 35 6.75 -12.25 1.91
CA ASP A 35 7.72 -13.16 1.32
C ASP A 35 8.64 -12.49 0.29
N GLU A 36 9.66 -13.23 -0.12
CA GLU A 36 10.68 -12.75 -1.06
C GLU A 36 10.08 -12.39 -2.43
N LEU A 37 9.12 -13.18 -2.93
CA LEU A 37 8.51 -12.93 -4.23
C LEU A 37 7.75 -11.61 -4.25
N VAL A 38 6.99 -11.33 -3.19
CA VAL A 38 6.25 -10.06 -3.06
C VAL A 38 7.21 -8.88 -2.98
N LEU A 39 8.26 -8.98 -2.16
CA LEU A 39 9.29 -7.94 -2.05
C LEU A 39 10.04 -7.73 -3.38
N SER A 40 10.43 -8.81 -4.04
CA SER A 40 11.15 -8.72 -5.31
C SER A 40 10.32 -8.06 -6.40
N ASP A 41 9.04 -8.39 -6.50
CA ASP A 41 8.19 -7.86 -7.56
C ASP A 41 7.91 -6.36 -7.39
N VAL A 42 7.71 -5.85 -6.17
CA VAL A 42 7.56 -4.40 -5.98
C VAL A 42 8.84 -3.64 -6.33
N ILE A 43 10.01 -4.23 -6.07
CA ILE A 43 11.30 -3.63 -6.43
C ILE A 43 11.47 -3.59 -7.95
N VAL A 44 11.19 -4.71 -8.63
CA VAL A 44 11.26 -4.79 -10.10
C VAL A 44 10.32 -3.78 -10.75
N LYS A 45 9.06 -3.72 -10.31
CA LYS A 45 8.07 -2.75 -10.79
C LYS A 45 8.52 -1.31 -10.54
N CYS A 46 9.08 -1.02 -9.38
CA CYS A 46 9.59 0.31 -9.06
C CYS A 46 10.74 0.72 -10.00
N LYS A 47 11.67 -0.18 -10.28
CA LYS A 47 12.79 0.08 -11.20
C LYS A 47 12.31 0.30 -12.63
N GLU A 48 11.29 -0.43 -13.07
CA GLU A 48 10.77 -0.35 -14.43
C GLU A 48 9.84 0.86 -14.63
N PHE A 49 8.95 1.13 -13.67
CA PHE A 49 7.86 2.11 -13.83
C PHE A 49 7.93 3.31 -12.88
N GLY A 50 8.81 3.28 -11.90
CA GLY A 50 8.95 4.33 -10.88
C GLY A 50 8.18 4.09 -9.59
N ASN A 51 7.28 3.13 -9.56
CA ASN A 51 6.62 2.61 -8.36
C ASN A 51 6.10 1.19 -8.58
N GLY A 52 5.78 0.51 -7.49
CA GLY A 52 5.10 -0.77 -7.48
C GLY A 52 4.27 -0.93 -6.21
N VAL A 53 3.01 -1.30 -6.34
CA VAL A 53 2.10 -1.51 -5.20
C VAL A 53 1.59 -2.95 -5.20
N THR A 54 1.84 -3.66 -4.11
CA THR A 54 1.36 -5.03 -3.91
C THR A 54 -0.15 -5.09 -4.05
N SER A 55 -0.66 -5.98 -4.89
CA SER A 55 -2.09 -6.12 -5.10
C SER A 55 -2.51 -7.55 -5.39
N LEU A 56 -3.77 -7.82 -5.12
CA LEU A 56 -4.46 -9.06 -5.45
C LEU A 56 -5.79 -8.76 -6.15
N PRO A 57 -6.30 -9.66 -6.99
CA PRO A 57 -7.68 -9.58 -7.46
C PRO A 57 -8.65 -9.51 -6.27
N TYR A 58 -9.78 -8.84 -6.46
CA TYR A 58 -10.84 -8.85 -5.46
C TYR A 58 -11.84 -9.97 -5.76
N ASN A 59 -12.01 -10.90 -4.83
CA ASN A 59 -12.80 -12.11 -5.04
C ASN A 59 -14.20 -12.05 -4.41
N GLU A 60 -14.43 -11.08 -3.52
CA GLU A 60 -15.71 -10.90 -2.85
C GLU A 60 -16.63 -9.98 -3.66
N GLN A 61 -17.94 -10.11 -3.46
CA GLN A 61 -18.90 -9.17 -4.01
C GLN A 61 -18.89 -7.87 -3.19
N ILE A 62 -18.96 -6.74 -3.88
CA ILE A 62 -19.03 -5.42 -3.24
C ILE A 62 -20.32 -4.73 -3.65
N PHE A 63 -21.05 -4.30 -2.65
CA PHE A 63 -22.26 -3.50 -2.81
C PHE A 63 -22.06 -2.09 -2.24
N ILE A 64 -22.65 -1.11 -2.90
CA ILE A 64 -22.68 0.27 -2.38
C ILE A 64 -23.83 0.37 -1.40
N LYS A 65 -23.53 0.70 -0.16
CA LYS A 65 -24.52 0.86 0.90
C LYS A 65 -25.40 2.08 0.63
N LYS A 66 -26.73 1.89 0.55
CA LYS A 66 -27.68 2.96 0.45
C LYS A 66 -28.14 3.44 1.85
N THR A 67 -28.47 2.48 2.73
CA THR A 67 -28.74 2.68 4.15
C THR A 67 -27.96 1.64 4.95
N GLU A 68 -28.06 1.63 6.27
CA GLU A 68 -27.41 0.59 7.09
C GLU A 68 -27.89 -0.84 6.75
N GLU A 69 -29.09 -0.98 6.19
CA GLU A 69 -29.73 -2.27 5.95
C GLU A 69 -29.95 -2.58 4.46
N THR A 70 -29.73 -1.61 3.55
CA THR A 70 -30.13 -1.75 2.15
C THR A 70 -29.06 -1.33 1.14
N THR A 71 -29.11 -1.97 -0.02
CA THR A 71 -28.32 -1.61 -1.20
C THR A 71 -29.16 -1.73 -2.47
N GLU A 72 -28.82 -0.92 -3.48
CA GLU A 72 -29.41 -0.95 -4.82
C GLU A 72 -28.33 -0.98 -5.92
N GLN A 73 -27.03 -0.97 -5.52
CA GLN A 73 -25.92 -0.90 -6.45
C GLN A 73 -24.79 -1.85 -6.02
N TYR A 74 -24.11 -2.40 -6.99
CA TYR A 74 -22.90 -3.19 -6.78
C TYR A 74 -21.76 -2.67 -7.66
N VAL A 75 -20.54 -3.05 -7.31
CA VAL A 75 -19.35 -2.77 -8.12
C VAL A 75 -18.88 -4.07 -8.75
N ASP A 76 -18.61 -4.05 -10.07
CA ASP A 76 -18.03 -5.20 -10.75
C ASP A 76 -16.63 -5.48 -10.18
N ARG A 77 -16.48 -6.61 -9.49
CA ARG A 77 -15.21 -7.01 -8.85
C ARG A 77 -14.06 -7.16 -9.85
N ASN A 78 -14.35 -7.41 -11.12
CA ASN A 78 -13.32 -7.50 -12.16
C ASN A 78 -12.63 -6.15 -12.43
N THR A 79 -13.24 -5.05 -12.01
CA THR A 79 -12.65 -3.69 -12.08
C THR A 79 -11.84 -3.33 -10.84
N LEU A 80 -11.75 -4.22 -9.84
CA LEU A 80 -11.18 -3.94 -8.53
C LEU A 80 -9.90 -4.75 -8.28
N ARG A 81 -9.01 -4.15 -7.52
CA ARG A 81 -7.87 -4.84 -6.90
C ARG A 81 -7.75 -4.45 -5.43
N ARG A 82 -7.40 -5.43 -4.59
CA ARG A 82 -6.99 -5.18 -3.21
C ARG A 82 -5.53 -4.75 -3.21
N VAL A 83 -5.25 -3.62 -2.63
CA VAL A 83 -3.89 -3.11 -2.47
C VAL A 83 -3.43 -3.29 -1.03
N SER A 84 -2.19 -3.69 -0.85
CA SER A 84 -1.55 -3.85 0.45
C SER A 84 -0.11 -3.32 0.42
N THR A 85 0.63 -3.54 1.47
CA THR A 85 2.08 -3.33 1.52
C THR A 85 2.82 -4.66 1.45
N PRO A 86 4.07 -4.72 0.96
CA PRO A 86 4.97 -3.61 0.67
C PRO A 86 4.57 -2.81 -0.56
N GLN A 87 5.00 -1.55 -0.60
CA GLN A 87 4.92 -0.68 -1.76
C GLN A 87 6.30 -0.06 -1.98
N ALA A 88 6.70 0.08 -3.22
CA ALA A 88 8.01 0.64 -3.58
C ALA A 88 7.83 1.90 -4.41
N TYR A 89 8.61 2.91 -4.12
CA TYR A 89 8.64 4.20 -4.82
C TYR A 89 10.07 4.65 -5.05
N GLN A 90 10.35 5.30 -6.17
CA GLN A 90 11.59 6.04 -6.34
C GLN A 90 11.64 7.21 -5.37
N TYR A 91 12.77 7.38 -4.68
CA TYR A 91 12.91 8.36 -3.60
C TYR A 91 12.58 9.79 -4.05
N GLY A 92 13.16 10.23 -5.17
CA GLY A 92 12.94 11.60 -5.68
C GLY A 92 11.48 11.88 -5.99
N LYS A 93 10.77 10.92 -6.60
CA LYS A 93 9.34 11.03 -6.89
C LYS A 93 8.49 11.04 -5.63
N LEU A 94 8.82 10.17 -4.68
CA LEU A 94 8.11 10.09 -3.39
C LEU A 94 8.24 11.39 -2.60
N ARG A 95 9.46 11.93 -2.50
CA ARG A 95 9.72 13.20 -1.82
C ARG A 95 8.98 14.36 -2.48
N ALA A 96 9.11 14.49 -3.80
CA ALA A 96 8.42 15.54 -4.56
C ALA A 96 6.89 15.44 -4.41
N ALA A 97 6.34 14.23 -4.37
CA ALA A 97 4.90 14.02 -4.14
C ALA A 97 4.46 14.51 -2.75
N TYR A 98 5.21 14.16 -1.70
CA TYR A 98 4.90 14.66 -0.35
C TYR A 98 5.06 16.18 -0.23
N ASP A 99 6.10 16.76 -0.80
CA ASP A 99 6.30 18.22 -0.79
C ASP A 99 5.13 18.94 -1.48
N ARG A 100 4.69 18.41 -2.62
CA ARG A 100 3.55 18.93 -3.36
C ARG A 100 2.23 18.73 -2.60
N ALA A 101 1.99 17.55 -2.05
CA ALA A 101 0.78 17.23 -1.28
C ALA A 101 0.62 18.17 -0.08
N VAL A 102 1.69 18.42 0.65
CA VAL A 102 1.68 19.37 1.78
C VAL A 102 1.43 20.80 1.33
N LYS A 103 2.09 21.23 0.24
CA LYS A 103 1.95 22.60 -0.28
C LYS A 103 0.57 22.90 -0.83
N GLU A 104 -0.05 21.93 -1.51
CA GLU A 104 -1.33 22.08 -2.21
C GLU A 104 -2.51 21.54 -1.39
N ASP A 105 -2.27 20.97 -0.21
CA ASP A 105 -3.27 20.30 0.65
C ASP A 105 -4.05 19.19 -0.10
N ILE A 106 -3.33 18.39 -0.88
CA ILE A 106 -3.90 17.29 -1.69
C ILE A 106 -3.57 15.94 -1.04
N GLY A 107 -4.57 15.08 -0.87
CA GLY A 107 -4.39 13.71 -0.41
C GLY A 107 -3.82 13.58 1.00
N MET A 108 -4.02 14.57 1.87
CA MET A 108 -3.47 14.64 3.23
C MET A 108 -4.54 14.48 4.33
N THR A 109 -5.63 13.80 4.02
CA THR A 109 -6.70 13.50 5.01
C THR A 109 -6.29 12.38 5.96
N ASP A 110 -6.97 12.26 7.10
CA ASP A 110 -6.69 11.22 8.10
C ASP A 110 -6.87 9.79 7.57
N SER A 111 -7.69 9.61 6.54
CA SER A 111 -7.94 8.32 5.86
C SER A 111 -7.03 8.08 4.66
N SER A 112 -6.16 9.01 4.31
CA SER A 112 -5.26 8.88 3.15
C SER A 112 -4.02 8.06 3.49
N TYR A 113 -3.50 7.37 2.48
CA TYR A 113 -2.25 6.62 2.49
C TYR A 113 -1.33 7.16 1.39
N THR A 114 -0.07 6.77 1.40
CA THR A 114 0.88 7.18 0.36
C THR A 114 0.36 6.88 -1.04
N ASN A 115 -0.19 5.68 -1.26
CA ASN A 115 -0.74 5.28 -2.56
C ASN A 115 -1.96 6.12 -2.99
N THR A 116 -2.89 6.41 -2.09
CA THR A 116 -4.05 7.26 -2.42
C THR A 116 -3.63 8.70 -2.66
N MET A 117 -2.69 9.22 -1.88
CA MET A 117 -2.09 10.54 -2.12
C MET A 117 -1.47 10.63 -3.53
N MET A 118 -0.73 9.60 -3.95
CA MET A 118 -0.15 9.57 -5.30
C MET A 118 -1.23 9.66 -6.39
N VAL A 119 -2.33 8.92 -6.25
CA VAL A 119 -3.46 8.99 -7.19
C VAL A 119 -4.12 10.36 -7.17
N ASP A 120 -4.34 10.95 -5.99
CA ASP A 120 -4.92 12.29 -5.85
C ASP A 120 -4.03 13.37 -6.49
N LEU A 121 -2.72 13.17 -6.51
CA LEU A 121 -1.75 14.02 -7.23
C LEU A 121 -1.70 13.78 -8.75
N GLY A 122 -2.45 12.81 -9.26
CA GLY A 122 -2.48 12.45 -10.69
C GLY A 122 -1.43 11.45 -11.13
N GLU A 123 -0.74 10.80 -10.18
CA GLU A 123 0.26 9.77 -10.50
C GLU A 123 -0.40 8.42 -10.84
N THR A 124 0.24 7.68 -11.73
CA THR A 124 -0.16 6.31 -12.07
C THR A 124 0.56 5.33 -11.15
N LEU A 125 -0.20 4.40 -10.55
CA LEU A 125 0.36 3.31 -9.77
C LEU A 125 0.40 2.02 -10.58
N TYR A 126 1.45 1.22 -10.38
CA TYR A 126 1.68 -0.03 -11.08
C TYR A 126 1.52 -1.20 -10.13
N PHE A 127 0.65 -2.15 -10.47
CA PHE A 127 0.39 -3.31 -9.63
C PHE A 127 1.55 -4.30 -9.66
N ALA A 128 1.94 -4.72 -8.46
CA ALA A 128 2.88 -5.81 -8.24
C ALA A 128 2.18 -7.02 -7.63
N ALA A 129 2.80 -8.18 -7.72
CA ALA A 129 2.26 -9.42 -7.21
C ALA A 129 2.05 -9.38 -5.69
N GLY A 130 0.93 -9.93 -5.24
CA GLY A 130 0.59 -10.10 -3.83
C GLY A 130 0.52 -11.57 -3.43
N SER A 131 0.31 -11.80 -2.15
CA SER A 131 0.06 -13.11 -1.57
C SER A 131 -1.04 -13.03 -0.51
N ASP A 132 -1.97 -13.98 -0.52
CA ASP A 132 -3.00 -14.09 0.50
C ASP A 132 -2.43 -14.36 1.90
N LYS A 133 -1.20 -14.89 1.99
CA LYS A 133 -0.49 -15.08 3.27
C LYS A 133 0.01 -13.78 3.88
N ASN A 134 0.15 -12.71 3.11
CA ASN A 134 0.62 -11.41 3.57
C ASN A 134 -0.49 -10.66 4.31
N ILE A 135 -1.00 -11.27 5.37
CA ILE A 135 -2.10 -10.77 6.18
C ILE A 135 -1.69 -9.61 7.07
N LYS A 136 -2.64 -8.71 7.33
CA LYS A 136 -2.49 -7.63 8.30
C LYS A 136 -3.04 -8.08 9.64
N LEU A 137 -2.19 -8.10 10.67
CA LEU A 137 -2.59 -8.52 12.03
C LEU A 137 -3.37 -7.39 12.72
N THR A 138 -4.69 -7.42 12.63
CA THR A 138 -5.58 -6.41 13.21
C THR A 138 -6.62 -6.99 14.16
N THR A 139 -6.89 -8.30 14.09
CA THR A 139 -7.88 -9.00 14.89
C THR A 139 -7.28 -10.21 15.59
N THR A 140 -8.02 -10.79 16.55
CA THR A 140 -7.64 -12.06 17.19
C THR A 140 -7.59 -13.20 16.17
N ASP A 141 -8.53 -13.23 15.23
CA ASP A 141 -8.58 -14.25 14.18
C ASP A 141 -7.34 -14.17 13.28
N ASP A 142 -6.86 -12.97 12.95
CA ASP A 142 -5.62 -12.79 12.19
C ASP A 142 -4.41 -13.37 12.95
N LEU A 143 -4.37 -13.20 14.26
CA LEU A 143 -3.31 -13.77 15.10
C LEU A 143 -3.34 -15.31 15.11
N GLU A 144 -4.53 -15.90 15.10
CA GLU A 144 -4.69 -17.37 15.02
C GLU A 144 -4.21 -17.88 13.65
N LEU A 145 -4.57 -17.21 12.57
CA LEU A 145 -4.07 -17.51 11.22
C LEU A 145 -2.54 -17.39 11.15
N PHE A 146 -1.98 -16.33 11.72
CA PHE A 146 -0.53 -16.14 11.78
C PHE A 146 0.17 -17.30 12.50
N LYS A 147 -0.33 -17.71 13.66
CA LYS A 147 0.20 -18.86 14.40
C LYS A 147 0.12 -20.16 13.60
N ALA A 148 -0.97 -20.35 12.86
CA ALA A 148 -1.13 -21.52 12.00
C ALA A 148 -0.10 -21.53 10.86
N TYR A 149 0.14 -20.38 10.19
CA TYR A 149 1.17 -20.27 9.15
C TYR A 149 2.59 -20.52 9.67
N LEU A 150 2.91 -20.08 10.88
CA LEU A 150 4.22 -20.37 11.50
C LEU A 150 4.43 -21.87 11.69
N LYS A 151 3.42 -22.60 12.16
CA LYS A 151 3.50 -24.05 12.34
C LYS A 151 3.64 -24.84 11.02
N MET A 152 3.27 -24.27 9.90
CA MET A 152 3.42 -24.90 8.59
C MET A 152 4.87 -24.80 8.05
N LYS A 153 5.70 -23.93 8.63
CA LYS A 153 7.09 -23.75 8.21
C LYS A 153 8.08 -24.68 8.97
N ASP A 154 7.62 -25.26 10.06
CA ASP A 154 8.37 -26.25 10.85
C ASP A 154 8.08 -27.69 10.32
#